data_df2b9d813747fd4c0a8e08b0bc1a0e13
#
_entry.id   df2b9d813747fd4c0a8e08b0bc1a0e13
#
_cell.length_a   1.000
_cell.length_b   1.000
_cell.length_c   1.000
_cell.angle_alpha   90.00
_cell.angle_beta   90.00
_cell.angle_gamma   90.00
#
_symmetry.space_group_name_H-M   'P 1'
#
loop_
_entity.id
_entity.type
_entity.pdbx_description
1 polymer ?
#
loop_
_entity_poly.entity_id
_entity_poly.type
_entity_poly.pdbx_seq_one_letter_code
_entity_poly.pdbx_strand_id
1 'polypeptide(L)'
;TARRIGQVDIANCRYIRFHEGYAYVTSYAGPVVIKPDYEQRGFVAKIDTATLQIVDTCLVGFQPDELEIADGKIYVANSGGYMVPNYENTVSVIDLNTFREVRRIPVAINLHHLRADRHGQLWVSSRGDYYGEPSRLYCINIGREQACTDYGITDRALWLDSVDVAVSNFHIDGDSLYLYSGEWSYQLMDWTVTYGIVNTQTHQLLTRNFITDGTDRKIQMPYGIKVNPITKDIYVTDAKSYVTPGTLWCFGPDGAAKWSVRTGDIPAHIVFC
;
A
#
# COMPACT_ATOMS: atom_id res chain seq x y z
N THR A 1 -22.19 11.62 14.18
CA THR A 1 -21.95 10.25 14.66
C THR A 1 -22.14 9.26 13.51
N ALA A 2 -21.13 8.40 13.27
CA ALA A 2 -21.24 7.36 12.25
C ALA A 2 -22.35 6.37 12.63
N ARG A 3 -23.21 6.01 11.65
CA ARG A 3 -24.27 5.01 11.81
C ARG A 3 -23.96 3.84 10.87
N ARG A 4 -23.96 2.61 11.41
CA ARG A 4 -23.89 1.41 10.57
C ARG A 4 -25.16 1.28 9.74
N ILE A 5 -25.04 1.17 8.42
CA ILE A 5 -26.14 1.01 7.46
C ILE A 5 -26.26 -0.42 6.97
N GLY A 6 -25.19 -1.23 7.02
CA GLY A 6 -25.21 -2.62 6.58
C GLY A 6 -23.86 -3.31 6.75
N GLN A 7 -23.79 -4.52 6.20
CA GLN A 7 -22.58 -5.36 6.16
C GLN A 7 -22.56 -6.17 4.88
N VAL A 8 -21.37 -6.38 4.33
CA VAL A 8 -21.13 -7.30 3.21
C VAL A 8 -20.13 -8.35 3.69
N ASP A 9 -20.47 -9.62 3.54
CA ASP A 9 -19.61 -10.72 3.97
C ASP A 9 -18.61 -11.08 2.85
N ILE A 10 -17.35 -10.80 3.08
CA ILE A 10 -16.23 -11.15 2.20
C ILE A 10 -15.16 -11.82 3.04
N ALA A 11 -14.82 -13.05 2.71
CA ALA A 11 -13.81 -13.82 3.43
C ALA A 11 -12.45 -13.15 3.33
N ASN A 12 -11.82 -12.86 4.48
CA ASN A 12 -10.48 -12.32 4.59
C ASN A 12 -10.24 -11.11 3.64
N CYS A 13 -11.14 -10.10 3.73
CA CYS A 13 -11.01 -8.85 3.00
C CYS A 13 -9.79 -8.05 3.50
N ARG A 14 -9.10 -7.34 2.56
CA ARG A 14 -7.84 -6.66 2.86
C ARG A 14 -7.96 -5.15 2.71
N TYR A 15 -8.20 -4.65 1.52
CA TYR A 15 -8.25 -3.23 1.20
C TYR A 15 -9.52 -2.88 0.44
N ILE A 16 -9.90 -1.61 0.52
CA ILE A 16 -11.10 -1.07 -0.14
C ILE A 16 -10.78 0.26 -0.84
N ARG A 17 -11.35 0.44 -2.02
CA ARG A 17 -11.42 1.72 -2.73
C ARG A 17 -12.84 1.97 -3.22
N PHE A 18 -13.20 3.25 -3.28
CA PHE A 18 -14.51 3.67 -3.79
C PHE A 18 -14.33 4.41 -5.12
N HIS A 19 -15.19 4.10 -6.08
CA HIS A 19 -15.22 4.76 -7.38
C HIS A 19 -16.61 4.63 -8.01
N GLU A 20 -17.19 5.77 -8.44
CA GLU A 20 -18.46 5.83 -9.18
C GLU A 20 -19.61 5.01 -8.59
N GLY A 21 -19.85 5.13 -7.30
CA GLY A 21 -20.95 4.42 -6.61
C GLY A 21 -20.66 2.96 -6.28
N TYR A 22 -19.45 2.47 -6.55
CA TYR A 22 -19.01 1.13 -6.18
C TYR A 22 -17.89 1.14 -5.17
N ALA A 23 -17.83 0.10 -4.34
CA ALA A 23 -16.68 -0.24 -3.53
C ALA A 23 -15.99 -1.47 -4.14
N TYR A 24 -14.65 -1.40 -4.24
CA TYR A 24 -13.81 -2.48 -4.72
C TYR A 24 -12.97 -3.00 -3.57
N VAL A 25 -13.07 -4.30 -3.29
CA VAL A 25 -12.47 -4.93 -2.10
C VAL A 25 -11.61 -6.11 -2.52
N THR A 26 -10.34 -6.10 -2.10
CA THR A 26 -9.46 -7.27 -2.26
C THR A 26 -9.73 -8.31 -1.19
N SER A 27 -9.64 -9.58 -1.56
CA SER A 27 -9.84 -10.73 -0.67
C SER A 27 -8.87 -11.85 -0.98
N TYR A 28 -8.38 -12.51 0.06
CA TYR A 28 -7.59 -13.75 -0.06
C TYR A 28 -8.46 -14.97 -0.42
N ALA A 29 -9.79 -14.81 -0.46
CA ALA A 29 -10.78 -15.85 -0.74
C ALA A 29 -10.87 -16.98 0.30
N GLY A 30 -9.97 -17.06 1.26
CA GLY A 30 -9.95 -18.14 2.26
C GLY A 30 -9.09 -17.81 3.48
N PRO A 31 -8.87 -18.78 4.36
CA PRO A 31 -8.06 -18.60 5.56
C PRO A 31 -6.59 -18.36 5.20
N VAL A 32 -5.88 -17.66 6.08
CA VAL A 32 -4.43 -17.53 6.00
C VAL A 32 -3.79 -18.86 6.36
N VAL A 33 -3.03 -19.43 5.42
CA VAL A 33 -2.25 -20.66 5.62
C VAL A 33 -0.85 -20.43 5.06
N ILE A 34 0.18 -20.70 5.86
CA ILE A 34 1.57 -20.65 5.40
C ILE A 34 1.86 -21.93 4.63
N LYS A 35 1.99 -21.80 3.31
CA LYS A 35 2.17 -22.96 2.41
C LYS A 35 2.84 -22.50 1.12
N PRO A 36 3.99 -23.12 0.72
CA PRO A 36 4.72 -22.70 -0.48
C PRO A 36 3.98 -22.97 -1.80
N ASP A 37 3.04 -23.88 -1.81
CA ASP A 37 2.23 -24.32 -2.95
C ASP A 37 0.73 -23.97 -2.76
N TYR A 38 0.44 -22.76 -2.26
CA TYR A 38 -0.93 -22.29 -2.06
C TYR A 38 -1.63 -22.15 -3.41
N GLU A 39 -2.77 -22.82 -3.58
CA GLU A 39 -3.46 -22.90 -4.87
C GLU A 39 -4.60 -21.90 -5.02
N GLN A 40 -5.12 -21.38 -3.91
CA GLN A 40 -6.28 -20.50 -3.94
C GLN A 40 -5.88 -19.06 -4.29
N ARG A 41 -6.25 -18.63 -5.49
CA ARG A 41 -6.13 -17.23 -5.93
C ARG A 41 -7.10 -16.33 -5.16
N GLY A 42 -6.68 -15.09 -4.94
CA GLY A 42 -7.56 -14.06 -4.43
C GLY A 42 -8.45 -13.45 -5.50
N PHE A 43 -9.29 -12.51 -5.08
CA PHE A 43 -10.19 -11.79 -5.99
C PHE A 43 -10.38 -10.34 -5.56
N VAL A 44 -10.89 -9.53 -6.47
CA VAL A 44 -11.49 -8.22 -6.18
C VAL A 44 -13.01 -8.36 -6.29
N ALA A 45 -13.73 -7.98 -5.23
CA ALA A 45 -15.19 -7.87 -5.25
C ALA A 45 -15.60 -6.45 -5.67
N LYS A 46 -16.58 -6.32 -6.57
CA LYS A 46 -17.27 -5.08 -6.90
C LYS A 46 -18.60 -5.05 -6.17
N ILE A 47 -18.79 -4.06 -5.32
CA ILE A 47 -19.96 -3.93 -4.44
C ILE A 47 -20.70 -2.65 -4.81
N ASP A 48 -21.99 -2.73 -5.06
CA ASP A 48 -22.85 -1.57 -5.19
C ASP A 48 -23.08 -0.92 -3.82
N THR A 49 -22.70 0.36 -3.67
CA THR A 49 -22.73 1.04 -2.36
C THR A 49 -24.14 1.44 -1.91
N ALA A 50 -25.12 1.48 -2.82
CA ALA A 50 -26.52 1.78 -2.47
C ALA A 50 -27.25 0.53 -1.98
N THR A 51 -27.00 -0.62 -2.61
CA THR A 51 -27.68 -1.89 -2.28
C THR A 51 -26.89 -2.78 -1.34
N LEU A 52 -25.58 -2.52 -1.18
CA LEU A 52 -24.62 -3.35 -0.43
C LEU A 52 -24.52 -4.80 -0.97
N GLN A 53 -24.76 -4.98 -2.27
CA GLN A 53 -24.67 -6.28 -2.93
C GLN A 53 -23.36 -6.41 -3.71
N ILE A 54 -22.72 -7.57 -3.65
CA ILE A 54 -21.62 -7.92 -4.55
C ILE A 54 -22.23 -8.12 -5.94
N VAL A 55 -21.86 -7.27 -6.89
CA VAL A 55 -22.39 -7.29 -8.25
C VAL A 55 -21.49 -8.03 -9.23
N ASP A 56 -20.19 -8.11 -8.95
CA ASP A 56 -19.24 -8.91 -9.75
C ASP A 56 -17.98 -9.25 -8.90
N THR A 57 -17.20 -10.21 -9.39
CA THR A 57 -15.88 -10.57 -8.83
C THR A 57 -14.87 -10.82 -9.94
N CYS A 58 -13.61 -10.41 -9.72
CA CYS A 58 -12.52 -10.64 -10.64
C CYS A 58 -11.38 -11.38 -9.93
N LEU A 59 -11.01 -12.58 -10.43
CA LEU A 59 -9.86 -13.32 -9.92
C LEU A 59 -8.56 -12.56 -10.25
N VAL A 60 -7.66 -12.48 -9.26
CA VAL A 60 -6.33 -11.87 -9.39
C VAL A 60 -5.23 -12.86 -8.96
N GLY A 61 -4.05 -12.40 -8.59
CA GLY A 61 -2.98 -13.26 -8.07
C GLY A 61 -3.26 -13.82 -6.68
N PHE A 62 -2.22 -14.34 -6.06
CA PHE A 62 -2.30 -14.92 -4.72
C PHE A 62 -2.18 -13.84 -3.66
N GLN A 63 -3.04 -13.93 -2.65
CA GLN A 63 -3.04 -13.08 -1.47
C GLN A 63 -2.92 -11.58 -1.85
N PRO A 64 -3.92 -11.04 -2.58
CA PRO A 64 -3.90 -9.64 -3.01
C PRO A 64 -4.04 -8.71 -1.81
N ASP A 65 -3.10 -7.79 -1.66
CA ASP A 65 -3.12 -6.76 -0.64
C ASP A 65 -3.82 -5.48 -1.16
N GLU A 66 -3.11 -4.37 -1.31
CA GLU A 66 -3.74 -3.12 -1.67
C GLU A 66 -4.13 -3.04 -3.15
N LEU A 67 -5.17 -2.27 -3.42
CA LEU A 67 -5.62 -1.92 -4.77
C LEU A 67 -5.63 -0.40 -4.95
N GLU A 68 -5.44 0.07 -6.19
CA GLU A 68 -5.54 1.47 -6.57
C GLU A 68 -6.27 1.60 -7.91
N ILE A 69 -6.97 2.72 -8.10
CA ILE A 69 -7.75 2.99 -9.30
C ILE A 69 -7.14 4.17 -10.05
N ALA A 70 -6.70 3.94 -11.29
CA ALA A 70 -6.12 4.94 -12.16
C ALA A 70 -6.40 4.61 -13.63
N ASP A 71 -6.58 5.62 -14.47
CA ASP A 71 -6.75 5.50 -15.93
C ASP A 71 -7.74 4.42 -16.37
N GLY A 72 -8.92 4.36 -15.71
CA GLY A 72 -9.96 3.39 -16.03
C GLY A 72 -9.61 1.93 -15.70
N LYS A 73 -8.61 1.70 -14.86
CA LYS A 73 -8.14 0.39 -14.44
C LYS A 73 -8.02 0.29 -12.92
N ILE A 74 -8.09 -0.94 -12.41
CA ILE A 74 -7.73 -1.27 -11.03
C ILE A 74 -6.42 -2.02 -11.06
N TYR A 75 -5.45 -1.55 -10.30
CA TYR A 75 -4.15 -2.19 -10.07
C TYR A 75 -4.17 -2.87 -8.71
N VAL A 76 -3.72 -4.12 -8.63
CA VAL A 76 -3.78 -4.92 -7.41
C VAL A 76 -2.41 -5.52 -7.10
N ALA A 77 -1.86 -5.22 -5.93
CA ALA A 77 -0.61 -5.82 -5.45
C ALA A 77 -0.86 -7.27 -5.02
N ASN A 78 -0.27 -8.23 -5.70
CA ASN A 78 -0.32 -9.63 -5.31
C ASN A 78 0.91 -9.95 -4.46
N SER A 79 0.72 -10.27 -3.19
CA SER A 79 1.85 -10.50 -2.29
C SER A 79 2.33 -11.95 -2.29
N GLY A 80 1.41 -12.91 -2.33
CA GLY A 80 1.76 -14.29 -2.00
C GLY A 80 2.45 -14.39 -0.64
N GLY A 81 2.20 -13.44 0.29
CA GLY A 81 2.99 -13.22 1.50
C GLY A 81 3.06 -14.41 2.46
N TYR A 82 2.15 -15.36 2.33
CA TYR A 82 2.14 -16.61 3.10
C TYR A 82 2.60 -17.84 2.30
N MET A 83 3.08 -17.63 1.06
CA MET A 83 3.61 -18.70 0.18
C MET A 83 5.12 -18.88 0.32
N VAL A 84 5.66 -18.72 1.50
CA VAL A 84 7.11 -18.79 1.77
C VAL A 84 7.70 -20.13 1.31
N PRO A 85 8.81 -20.14 0.51
CA PRO A 85 9.54 -18.99 -0.03
C PRO A 85 9.06 -18.50 -1.42
N ASN A 86 7.96 -19.03 -1.94
CA ASN A 86 7.46 -18.83 -3.30
C ASN A 86 6.50 -17.64 -3.41
N TYR A 87 6.91 -16.47 -2.94
CA TYR A 87 6.09 -15.27 -2.98
C TYR A 87 5.59 -14.92 -4.39
N GLU A 88 4.39 -14.35 -4.50
CA GLU A 88 3.94 -13.72 -5.74
C GLU A 88 4.74 -12.43 -6.02
N ASN A 89 4.83 -12.03 -7.31
CA ASN A 89 5.67 -10.90 -7.73
C ASN A 89 4.99 -9.98 -8.75
N THR A 90 3.66 -9.99 -8.81
CA THR A 90 2.93 -9.30 -9.86
C THR A 90 1.95 -8.25 -9.34
N VAL A 91 1.68 -7.24 -10.18
CA VAL A 91 0.52 -6.37 -10.09
C VAL A 91 -0.51 -6.83 -11.12
N SER A 92 -1.70 -7.25 -10.67
CA SER A 92 -2.83 -7.54 -11.56
C SER A 92 -3.46 -6.23 -12.06
N VAL A 93 -3.83 -6.17 -13.34
CA VAL A 93 -4.50 -5.03 -13.96
C VAL A 93 -5.89 -5.46 -14.42
N ILE A 94 -6.93 -4.84 -13.84
CA ILE A 94 -8.33 -5.09 -14.15
C ILE A 94 -8.88 -3.88 -14.91
N ASP A 95 -9.51 -4.11 -16.03
CA ASP A 95 -10.25 -3.06 -16.74
C ASP A 95 -11.56 -2.76 -16.01
N LEU A 96 -11.83 -1.49 -15.69
CA LEU A 96 -13.01 -1.08 -14.91
C LEU A 96 -14.33 -1.30 -15.63
N ASN A 97 -14.35 -1.20 -16.99
CA ASN A 97 -15.58 -1.33 -17.77
C ASN A 97 -16.01 -2.78 -17.89
N THR A 98 -15.05 -3.68 -18.20
CA THR A 98 -15.34 -5.11 -18.36
C THR A 98 -15.28 -5.89 -17.06
N PHE A 99 -14.63 -5.33 -16.05
CA PHE A 99 -14.29 -5.94 -14.76
C PHE A 99 -13.58 -7.30 -14.90
N ARG A 100 -12.59 -7.36 -15.80
CA ARG A 100 -11.77 -8.54 -16.08
C ARG A 100 -10.29 -8.20 -15.96
N GLU A 101 -9.50 -9.16 -15.43
CA GLU A 101 -8.04 -9.06 -15.45
C GLU A 101 -7.55 -9.09 -16.90
N VAL A 102 -6.90 -8.00 -17.34
CA VAL A 102 -6.43 -7.85 -18.73
C VAL A 102 -4.95 -8.18 -18.87
N ARG A 103 -4.16 -8.03 -17.80
CA ARG A 103 -2.74 -8.40 -17.75
C ARG A 103 -2.21 -8.45 -16.33
N ARG A 104 -0.94 -8.91 -16.20
CA ARG A 104 -0.14 -8.86 -14.99
C ARG A 104 1.21 -8.23 -15.27
N ILE A 105 1.63 -7.32 -14.39
CA ILE A 105 2.91 -6.63 -14.47
C ILE A 105 3.87 -7.27 -13.48
N PRO A 106 4.97 -7.93 -13.90
CA PRO A 106 5.96 -8.47 -12.98
C PRO A 106 6.79 -7.32 -12.39
N VAL A 107 6.83 -7.19 -11.06
CA VAL A 107 7.52 -6.11 -10.35
C VAL A 107 8.58 -6.67 -9.41
N ALA A 108 8.19 -7.15 -8.24
CA ALA A 108 9.04 -7.69 -7.20
C ALA A 108 8.22 -8.61 -6.29
N ILE A 109 8.88 -9.45 -5.52
CA ILE A 109 8.22 -10.38 -4.61
C ILE A 109 7.49 -9.66 -3.47
N ASN A 110 6.45 -10.29 -2.94
CA ASN A 110 5.77 -9.90 -1.70
C ASN A 110 5.31 -8.42 -1.71
N LEU A 111 4.60 -8.03 -2.78
CA LEU A 111 4.07 -6.68 -2.94
C LEU A 111 3.01 -6.37 -1.88
N HIS A 112 2.92 -5.09 -1.47
CA HIS A 112 2.00 -4.70 -0.41
C HIS A 112 1.15 -3.49 -0.76
N HIS A 113 1.69 -2.29 -0.55
CA HIS A 113 0.98 -1.04 -0.82
C HIS A 113 1.21 -0.58 -2.24
N LEU A 114 0.20 0.07 -2.83
CA LEU A 114 0.35 0.77 -4.09
C LEU A 114 -0.51 2.03 -4.15
N ARG A 115 0.01 3.06 -4.84
CA ARG A 115 -0.65 4.35 -5.06
C ARG A 115 -0.26 4.90 -6.42
N ALA A 116 -1.24 5.43 -7.14
CA ALA A 116 -0.98 6.25 -8.32
C ALA A 116 -0.59 7.67 -7.92
N ASP A 117 0.34 8.26 -8.66
CA ASP A 117 0.65 9.69 -8.57
C ASP A 117 0.00 10.47 -9.72
N ARG A 118 0.20 11.80 -9.71
CA ARG A 118 -0.34 12.70 -10.73
C ARG A 118 0.42 12.68 -12.06
N HIS A 119 1.53 11.95 -12.14
CA HIS A 119 2.40 11.85 -13.32
C HIS A 119 2.16 10.58 -14.14
N GLY A 120 1.10 9.81 -13.83
CA GLY A 120 0.81 8.53 -14.49
C GLY A 120 1.77 7.41 -14.09
N GLN A 121 2.26 7.47 -12.86
CA GLN A 121 3.12 6.45 -12.29
C GLN A 121 2.39 5.72 -11.15
N LEU A 122 2.66 4.45 -11.02
CA LEU A 122 2.17 3.61 -9.94
C LEU A 122 3.34 3.26 -9.02
N TRP A 123 3.27 3.71 -7.79
CA TRP A 123 4.25 3.40 -6.74
C TRP A 123 3.83 2.16 -5.99
N VAL A 124 4.76 1.22 -5.81
CA VAL A 124 4.50 -0.10 -5.23
C VAL A 124 5.58 -0.45 -4.22
N SER A 125 5.17 -0.84 -3.01
CA SER A 125 6.12 -1.36 -2.01
C SER A 125 6.25 -2.87 -2.09
N SER A 126 7.46 -3.37 -1.91
CA SER A 126 7.78 -4.78 -1.67
C SER A 126 8.28 -4.94 -0.24
N ARG A 127 7.83 -5.97 0.45
CA ARG A 127 8.37 -6.35 1.78
C ARG A 127 9.67 -7.17 1.67
N GLY A 128 10.05 -7.56 0.44
CA GLY A 128 11.12 -8.53 0.24
C GLY A 128 10.78 -9.91 0.82
N ASP A 129 11.81 -10.68 1.14
CA ASP A 129 11.67 -12.03 1.71
C ASP A 129 12.04 -12.10 3.21
N TYR A 130 12.35 -10.96 3.82
CA TYR A 130 12.82 -10.79 5.20
C TYR A 130 14.23 -11.36 5.49
N TYR A 131 14.94 -11.85 4.47
CA TYR A 131 16.28 -12.45 4.59
C TYR A 131 17.30 -11.84 3.64
N GLY A 132 17.21 -12.11 2.35
CA GLY A 132 18.18 -11.69 1.33
C GLY A 132 17.68 -10.61 0.40
N GLU A 133 16.39 -10.66 0.04
CA GLU A 133 15.73 -9.62 -0.77
C GLU A 133 15.16 -8.53 0.14
N PRO A 134 15.72 -7.31 0.14
CA PRO A 134 15.27 -6.24 1.04
C PRO A 134 13.91 -5.67 0.64
N SER A 135 13.22 -5.07 1.62
CA SER A 135 12.08 -4.20 1.36
C SER A 135 12.53 -3.02 0.48
N ARG A 136 11.71 -2.67 -0.53
CA ARG A 136 12.05 -1.63 -1.50
C ARG A 136 10.80 -0.96 -2.07
N LEU A 137 10.96 0.29 -2.53
CA LEU A 137 9.93 1.04 -3.24
C LEU A 137 10.18 0.96 -4.74
N TYR A 138 9.16 0.59 -5.51
CA TYR A 138 9.19 0.51 -6.97
C TYR A 138 8.25 1.55 -7.58
N CYS A 139 8.60 2.00 -8.79
CA CYS A 139 7.82 2.93 -9.58
C CYS A 139 7.59 2.37 -10.98
N ILE A 140 6.33 2.23 -11.38
CA ILE A 140 5.92 1.75 -12.70
C ILE A 140 5.37 2.94 -13.49
N ASN A 141 5.98 3.28 -14.62
CA ASN A 141 5.36 4.18 -15.59
C ASN A 141 4.30 3.40 -16.38
N ILE A 142 3.03 3.58 -16.02
CA ILE A 142 1.91 2.74 -16.50
C ILE A 142 1.74 2.89 -18.01
N GLY A 143 1.84 4.10 -18.55
CA GLY A 143 1.70 4.35 -19.98
C GLY A 143 2.83 3.73 -20.81
N ARG A 144 4.07 3.80 -20.32
CA ARG A 144 5.22 3.15 -20.99
C ARG A 144 5.17 1.65 -20.89
N GLU A 145 4.79 1.10 -19.72
CA GLU A 145 4.63 -0.34 -19.52
C GLU A 145 3.60 -0.90 -20.52
N GLN A 146 2.45 -0.23 -20.66
CA GLN A 146 1.42 -0.62 -21.60
C GLN A 146 1.96 -0.62 -23.04
N ALA A 147 2.62 0.46 -23.46
CA ALA A 147 3.20 0.56 -24.80
C ALA A 147 4.25 -0.53 -25.06
N CYS A 148 5.14 -0.78 -24.10
CA CYS A 148 6.13 -1.85 -24.22
C CYS A 148 5.46 -3.21 -24.39
N THR A 149 4.43 -3.49 -23.60
CA THR A 149 3.66 -4.75 -23.66
C THR A 149 2.98 -4.91 -25.02
N ASP A 150 2.34 -3.86 -25.52
CA ASP A 150 1.62 -3.87 -26.81
C ASP A 150 2.57 -4.14 -28.00
N TYR A 151 3.81 -3.69 -27.90
CA TYR A 151 4.85 -3.94 -28.91
C TYR A 151 5.77 -5.14 -28.61
N GLY A 152 5.49 -5.92 -27.57
CA GLY A 152 6.28 -7.08 -27.20
C GLY A 152 7.68 -6.76 -26.65
N ILE A 153 7.90 -5.51 -26.16
CA ILE A 153 9.17 -5.08 -25.57
C ILE A 153 9.22 -5.53 -24.11
N THR A 154 10.22 -6.33 -23.77
CA THR A 154 10.37 -6.93 -22.41
C THR A 154 11.41 -6.23 -21.53
N ASP A 155 12.08 -5.19 -22.03
CA ASP A 155 13.07 -4.45 -21.26
C ASP A 155 12.40 -3.63 -20.15
N ARG A 156 12.45 -4.14 -18.93
CA ARG A 156 11.82 -3.54 -17.74
C ARG A 156 12.41 -2.17 -17.38
N ALA A 157 13.66 -1.92 -17.69
CA ALA A 157 14.31 -0.63 -17.40
C ALA A 157 13.66 0.56 -18.11
N LEU A 158 12.85 0.30 -19.14
CA LEU A 158 12.13 1.35 -19.87
C LEU A 158 10.91 1.89 -19.08
N TRP A 159 10.36 1.13 -18.15
CA TRP A 159 9.12 1.47 -17.48
C TRP A 159 9.09 1.16 -15.97
N LEU A 160 10.06 0.44 -15.44
CA LEU A 160 10.19 0.10 -14.02
C LEU A 160 11.46 0.74 -13.44
N ASP A 161 11.29 1.48 -12.36
CA ASP A 161 12.38 2.07 -11.57
C ASP A 161 12.24 1.65 -10.09
N SER A 162 13.26 1.89 -9.28
CA SER A 162 13.22 1.60 -7.85
C SER A 162 14.00 2.64 -7.04
N VAL A 163 13.50 2.93 -5.85
CA VAL A 163 14.19 3.73 -4.84
C VAL A 163 14.66 2.80 -3.71
N ASP A 164 15.95 2.88 -3.39
CA ASP A 164 16.56 2.05 -2.34
C ASP A 164 16.21 2.59 -0.95
N VAL A 165 14.98 2.33 -0.57
CA VAL A 165 14.42 2.65 0.73
C VAL A 165 13.41 1.59 1.14
N ALA A 166 13.52 1.10 2.37
CA ALA A 166 12.55 0.19 2.94
C ALA A 166 11.21 0.90 3.20
N VAL A 167 10.11 0.21 2.97
CA VAL A 167 8.76 0.79 3.05
C VAL A 167 7.77 -0.17 3.70
N SER A 168 7.26 0.21 4.86
CA SER A 168 6.12 -0.48 5.48
C SER A 168 4.78 0.09 5.02
N ASN A 169 4.68 1.42 4.88
CA ASN A 169 3.51 2.09 4.31
C ASN A 169 3.91 3.48 3.79
N PHE A 170 3.10 4.03 2.87
CA PHE A 170 3.35 5.36 2.31
C PHE A 170 2.06 6.07 1.89
N HIS A 171 2.17 7.40 1.73
CA HIS A 171 1.13 8.26 1.21
C HIS A 171 1.73 9.30 0.25
N ILE A 172 1.02 9.59 -0.84
CA ILE A 172 1.43 10.60 -1.83
C ILE A 172 0.57 11.84 -1.67
N ASP A 173 1.21 13.01 -1.53
CA ASP A 173 0.59 14.33 -1.63
C ASP A 173 1.43 15.21 -2.57
N GLY A 174 0.84 15.59 -3.71
CA GLY A 174 1.55 16.31 -4.76
C GLY A 174 2.70 15.50 -5.35
N ASP A 175 3.92 16.04 -5.28
CA ASP A 175 5.15 15.38 -5.72
C ASP A 175 5.94 14.74 -4.56
N SER A 176 5.34 14.65 -3.39
CA SER A 176 5.99 14.08 -2.22
C SER A 176 5.32 12.77 -1.81
N LEU A 177 6.10 11.71 -1.79
CA LEU A 177 5.72 10.41 -1.24
C LEU A 177 6.31 10.33 0.17
N TYR A 178 5.45 10.42 1.17
CA TYR A 178 5.78 10.27 2.58
C TYR A 178 5.69 8.80 2.96
N LEU A 179 6.73 8.26 3.57
CA LEU A 179 6.78 6.85 3.95
C LEU A 179 7.29 6.67 5.38
N TYR A 180 6.97 5.54 5.96
CA TYR A 180 7.72 5.00 7.08
C TYR A 180 8.09 3.54 6.80
N SER A 181 9.18 3.10 7.42
CA SER A 181 9.54 1.69 7.50
C SER A 181 9.86 1.31 8.94
N GLY A 182 9.61 0.05 9.30
CA GLY A 182 10.12 -0.56 10.51
C GLY A 182 10.88 -1.81 10.10
N GLU A 183 12.19 -1.83 10.31
CA GLU A 183 13.05 -2.97 10.00
C GLU A 183 13.78 -3.44 11.23
N TRP A 184 13.86 -4.74 11.42
CA TRP A 184 14.67 -5.33 12.48
C TRP A 184 16.14 -5.25 12.09
N SER A 185 16.94 -4.59 12.90
CA SER A 185 18.40 -4.55 12.73
C SER A 185 19.08 -5.62 13.59
N TYR A 186 19.63 -6.64 12.97
CA TYR A 186 20.42 -7.65 13.67
C TYR A 186 21.72 -7.09 14.28
N GLN A 187 22.22 -5.96 13.76
CA GLN A 187 23.43 -5.29 14.30
C GLN A 187 23.10 -4.56 15.60
N LEU A 188 21.95 -3.88 15.66
CA LEU A 188 21.52 -3.13 16.82
C LEU A 188 20.69 -3.98 17.80
N MET A 189 20.24 -5.18 17.36
CA MET A 189 19.26 -6.01 18.06
C MET A 189 18.00 -5.23 18.45
N ASP A 190 17.58 -4.32 17.54
CA ASP A 190 16.44 -3.41 17.74
C ASP A 190 15.79 -3.05 16.40
N TRP A 191 14.59 -2.44 16.48
CA TRP A 191 13.87 -1.93 15.32
C TRP A 191 14.46 -0.60 14.87
N THR A 192 14.81 -0.52 13.59
CA THR A 192 15.16 0.75 12.93
C THR A 192 13.92 1.29 12.22
N VAL A 193 13.50 2.49 12.60
CA VAL A 193 12.36 3.16 12.00
C VAL A 193 12.85 4.34 11.14
N THR A 194 12.37 4.39 9.90
CA THR A 194 12.67 5.49 8.96
C THR A 194 11.37 6.22 8.66
N TYR A 195 11.44 7.56 8.56
CA TYR A 195 10.35 8.43 8.13
C TYR A 195 10.79 9.23 6.91
N GLY A 196 10.73 8.63 5.73
CA GLY A 196 11.30 9.20 4.51
C GLY A 196 10.34 10.07 3.71
N ILE A 197 10.92 10.90 2.84
CA ILE A 197 10.21 11.57 1.75
C ILE A 197 10.95 11.26 0.44
N VAL A 198 10.20 10.75 -0.55
CA VAL A 198 10.67 10.56 -1.92
C VAL A 198 9.96 11.58 -2.83
N ASN A 199 10.71 12.21 -3.72
CA ASN A 199 10.13 13.04 -4.77
C ASN A 199 9.64 12.13 -5.90
N THR A 200 8.33 12.18 -6.23
CA THR A 200 7.73 11.28 -7.22
C THR A 200 8.10 11.64 -8.66
N GLN A 201 8.54 12.87 -8.93
CA GLN A 201 8.95 13.29 -10.27
C GLN A 201 10.40 12.92 -10.57
N THR A 202 11.31 13.05 -9.58
CA THR A 202 12.74 12.80 -9.76
C THR A 202 13.19 11.43 -9.25
N HIS A 203 12.31 10.70 -8.56
CA HIS A 203 12.56 9.43 -7.87
C HIS A 203 13.67 9.50 -6.80
N GLN A 204 13.96 10.69 -6.31
CA GLN A 204 15.02 10.90 -5.33
C GLN A 204 14.48 10.82 -3.89
N LEU A 205 15.19 10.12 -3.03
CA LEU A 205 14.97 10.15 -1.59
C LEU A 205 15.49 11.49 -1.06
N LEU A 206 14.57 12.37 -0.62
CA LEU A 206 14.90 13.72 -0.15
C LEU A 206 15.37 13.72 1.30
N THR A 207 14.77 12.90 2.14
CA THR A 207 15.17 12.74 3.56
C THR A 207 14.83 11.34 4.04
N ARG A 208 15.54 10.86 5.03
CA ARG A 208 15.26 9.62 5.77
C ARG A 208 14.48 9.85 7.07
N ASN A 209 14.32 11.11 7.48
CA ASN A 209 13.49 11.47 8.63
C ASN A 209 12.86 12.85 8.40
N PHE A 210 11.54 12.91 8.22
CA PHE A 210 10.81 14.18 8.12
C PHE A 210 10.38 14.72 9.48
N ILE A 211 10.49 13.94 10.57
CA ILE A 211 10.19 14.39 11.93
C ILE A 211 11.42 15.15 12.46
N THR A 212 11.28 16.47 12.66
CA THR A 212 12.42 17.36 12.87
C THR A 212 12.74 17.67 14.32
N ASP A 213 11.82 17.37 15.26
CA ASP A 213 11.89 17.78 16.67
C ASP A 213 12.25 16.62 17.62
N GLY A 214 12.60 15.43 17.10
CA GLY A 214 12.95 14.25 17.88
C GLY A 214 11.75 13.48 18.44
N THR A 215 10.53 13.81 18.01
CA THR A 215 9.31 13.09 18.43
C THR A 215 9.26 11.68 17.82
N ASP A 216 9.99 11.41 16.72
CA ASP A 216 10.17 10.08 16.14
C ASP A 216 10.55 9.02 17.20
N ARG A 217 11.38 9.39 18.18
CA ARG A 217 11.80 8.49 19.28
C ARG A 217 10.71 8.11 20.27
N LYS A 218 9.55 8.79 20.21
CA LYS A 218 8.38 8.50 21.05
C LYS A 218 7.40 7.54 20.37
N ILE A 219 7.52 7.37 19.05
CA ILE A 219 6.69 6.46 18.26
C ILE A 219 7.36 5.09 18.31
N GLN A 220 6.63 4.09 18.85
CA GLN A 220 7.17 2.74 19.04
C GLN A 220 6.99 1.88 17.78
N MET A 221 5.79 1.92 17.19
CA MET A 221 5.46 1.12 16.01
C MET A 221 4.56 1.94 15.07
N PRO A 222 5.14 2.67 14.10
CA PRO A 222 4.34 3.39 13.12
C PRO A 222 3.49 2.41 12.30
N TYR A 223 2.20 2.73 12.11
CA TYR A 223 1.27 1.78 11.51
C TYR A 223 0.39 2.38 10.41
N GLY A 224 0.19 3.68 10.40
CA GLY A 224 -0.51 4.42 9.35
C GLY A 224 0.12 5.80 9.12
N ILE A 225 0.09 6.26 7.87
CA ILE A 225 0.57 7.58 7.48
C ILE A 225 -0.41 8.24 6.53
N LYS A 226 -0.67 9.53 6.71
CA LYS A 226 -1.53 10.33 5.84
C LYS A 226 -1.14 11.80 5.92
N VAL A 227 -1.26 12.51 4.80
CA VAL A 227 -1.08 13.97 4.74
C VAL A 227 -2.43 14.61 4.47
N ASN A 228 -2.78 15.65 5.22
CA ASN A 228 -3.98 16.41 4.96
C ASN A 228 -3.79 17.24 3.66
N PRO A 229 -4.65 17.06 2.65
CA PRO A 229 -4.45 17.71 1.35
C PRO A 229 -4.59 19.25 1.40
N ILE A 230 -5.23 19.79 2.46
CA ILE A 230 -5.46 21.22 2.63
C ILE A 230 -4.39 21.85 3.52
N THR A 231 -4.23 21.34 4.76
CA THR A 231 -3.31 21.93 5.75
C THR A 231 -1.88 21.47 5.59
N LYS A 232 -1.65 20.40 4.82
CA LYS A 232 -0.35 19.71 4.65
C LYS A 232 0.23 19.14 5.94
N ASP A 233 -0.59 19.06 6.99
CA ASP A 233 -0.20 18.37 8.22
C ASP A 233 -0.03 16.87 7.97
N ILE A 234 1.02 16.31 8.56
CA ILE A 234 1.37 14.90 8.43
C ILE A 234 0.84 14.15 9.65
N TYR A 235 0.12 13.09 9.43
CA TYR A 235 -0.45 12.24 10.47
C TYR A 235 0.21 10.88 10.46
N VAL A 236 0.69 10.44 11.62
CA VAL A 236 1.28 9.11 11.82
C VAL A 236 0.57 8.45 13.00
N THR A 237 0.14 7.21 12.81
CA THR A 237 -0.39 6.40 13.89
C THR A 237 0.69 5.50 14.47
N ASP A 238 0.65 5.30 15.79
CA ASP A 238 1.53 4.42 16.54
C ASP A 238 0.70 3.28 17.14
N ALA A 239 0.92 2.07 16.69
CA ALA A 239 0.26 0.85 17.20
C ALA A 239 0.90 0.31 18.47
N LYS A 240 2.02 0.88 18.90
CA LYS A 240 2.79 0.47 20.10
C LYS A 240 3.06 -1.04 20.12
N SER A 241 2.48 -1.74 21.09
CA SER A 241 2.65 -3.18 21.29
C SER A 241 1.60 -4.05 20.60
N TYR A 242 0.71 -3.46 19.79
CA TYR A 242 -0.47 -4.11 19.17
C TYR A 242 -1.57 -4.58 20.13
N VAL A 243 -1.37 -4.49 21.42
CA VAL A 243 -2.32 -4.93 22.46
C VAL A 243 -2.65 -3.81 23.46
N THR A 244 -2.16 -2.62 23.22
CA THR A 244 -2.44 -1.42 24.02
C THR A 244 -2.96 -0.32 23.12
N PRO A 245 -3.82 0.59 23.64
CA PRO A 245 -4.30 1.73 22.87
C PRO A 245 -3.16 2.52 22.24
N GLY A 246 -3.31 2.76 20.94
CA GLY A 246 -2.34 3.49 20.14
C GLY A 246 -2.35 4.99 20.35
N THR A 247 -1.62 5.68 19.51
CA THR A 247 -1.56 7.14 19.49
C THR A 247 -1.63 7.64 18.04
N LEU A 248 -2.39 8.69 17.81
CA LEU A 248 -2.32 9.48 16.58
C LEU A 248 -1.46 10.70 16.84
N TRP A 249 -0.42 10.88 16.05
CA TRP A 249 0.47 12.04 16.04
C TRP A 249 0.15 12.93 14.84
N CYS A 250 0.16 14.25 15.07
CA CYS A 250 0.04 15.27 14.05
C CYS A 250 1.30 16.12 14.04
N PHE A 251 1.91 16.22 12.85
CA PHE A 251 3.09 17.05 12.59
C PHE A 251 2.73 18.16 11.62
N GLY A 252 3.38 19.30 11.75
CA GLY A 252 3.31 20.36 10.75
C GLY A 252 4.01 19.96 9.44
N PRO A 253 3.85 20.77 8.37
CA PRO A 253 4.58 20.55 7.11
C PRO A 253 6.11 20.65 7.28
N ASP A 254 6.58 21.29 8.34
CA ASP A 254 7.99 21.39 8.73
C ASP A 254 8.50 20.18 9.52
N GLY A 255 7.63 19.21 9.79
CA GLY A 255 7.94 17.98 10.53
C GLY A 255 7.94 18.14 12.06
N ALA A 256 7.61 19.30 12.60
CA ALA A 256 7.49 19.50 14.05
C ALA A 256 6.14 18.99 14.56
N ALA A 257 6.14 18.32 15.73
CA ALA A 257 4.92 17.81 16.34
C ALA A 257 4.01 18.94 16.79
N LYS A 258 2.74 18.91 16.41
CA LYS A 258 1.70 19.84 16.82
C LYS A 258 0.93 19.35 18.03
N TRP A 259 0.49 18.11 17.97
CA TRP A 259 -0.28 17.44 19.03
C TRP A 259 -0.29 15.93 18.84
N SER A 260 -0.73 15.24 19.86
CA SER A 260 -1.03 13.81 19.80
C SER A 260 -2.29 13.49 20.60
N VAL A 261 -2.97 12.39 20.23
CA VAL A 261 -4.16 11.92 20.92
C VAL A 261 -4.16 10.39 21.00
N ARG A 262 -4.65 9.85 22.11
CA ARG A 262 -4.84 8.42 22.30
C ARG A 262 -5.93 7.90 21.38
N THR A 263 -5.71 6.75 20.74
CA THR A 263 -6.66 6.04 19.89
C THR A 263 -7.10 4.72 20.51
N GLY A 264 -7.90 3.94 19.77
CA GLY A 264 -8.07 2.50 20.03
C GLY A 264 -6.81 1.71 19.71
N ASP A 265 -6.92 0.39 19.81
CA ASP A 265 -5.81 -0.52 19.50
C ASP A 265 -5.56 -0.59 17.99
N ILE A 266 -4.31 -0.73 17.59
CA ILE A 266 -3.85 -0.92 16.19
C ILE A 266 -4.48 0.10 15.23
N PRO A 267 -4.29 1.41 15.41
CA PRO A 267 -4.83 2.43 14.50
C PRO A 267 -4.07 2.38 13.17
N ALA A 268 -4.73 1.95 12.09
CA ALA A 268 -4.08 1.68 10.81
C ALA A 268 -4.39 2.72 9.73
N HIS A 269 -5.64 3.21 9.67
CA HIS A 269 -6.11 4.02 8.56
C HIS A 269 -6.64 5.38 9.02
N ILE A 270 -6.33 6.41 8.23
CA ILE A 270 -6.74 7.80 8.45
C ILE A 270 -7.55 8.25 7.24
N VAL A 271 -8.72 8.82 7.47
CA VAL A 271 -9.59 9.39 6.44
C VAL A 271 -9.95 10.82 6.85
N PHE A 272 -9.83 11.75 5.92
CA PHE A 272 -10.33 13.12 6.06
C PHE A 272 -11.71 13.23 5.40
N CYS A 273 -12.65 13.88 6.09
CA CYS A 273 -14.01 14.14 5.61
C CYS A 273 -14.20 15.63 5.37
#